data_544f97e526132e4aad97657454edc1cc
#
_entry.id   544f97e526132e4aad97657454edc1cc
#
_cell.length_a   1.000
_cell.length_b   1.000
_cell.length_c   1.000
_cell.angle_alpha   90.00
_cell.angle_beta   90.00
_cell.angle_gamma   90.00
#
_symmetry.space_group_name_H-M   'P 1'
#
loop_
_entity.id
_entity.type
_entity.pdbx_description
1 polymer ?
#
loop_
_entity_poly.entity_id
_entity_poly.type
_entity_poly.pdbx_seq_one_letter_code
_entity_poly.pdbx_strand_id
1 'polypeptide(L)'
;MVCEGIIALIWAAAGCSLYEVTGGLNTGLAAALAEGQSAAIYDVCSKTMGGVGIALAMIGVVICPITSGDTAFRSARLTLADWFKIDQDSYANRLKLCVPVLGVGAFLGIGNAMGFINYTVIWRYFSWTNQTLAMIVLWAASMYLFQEKKNYWITAVPATFMSAVSCTYFVLAPECLGKMINTYADGKLVAYNTAVAYPIGVVFAIAMLALFLYATKKHTAKKAA
;
A
#
# COMPACT_ATOMS: atom_id res chain seq x y z
N MET A 1 10.66 9.32 -2.76
CA MET A 1 9.28 9.81 -3.01
C MET A 1 9.15 10.59 -4.31
N VAL A 2 9.89 11.69 -4.59
CA VAL A 2 9.75 12.44 -5.86
C VAL A 2 10.12 11.57 -7.07
N CYS A 3 11.28 10.91 -7.03
CA CYS A 3 11.72 10.01 -8.11
C CYS A 3 10.74 8.84 -8.33
N GLU A 4 10.23 8.25 -7.27
CA GLU A 4 9.24 7.17 -7.34
C GLU A 4 7.92 7.65 -7.98
N GLY A 5 7.47 8.87 -7.62
CA GLY A 5 6.31 9.49 -8.25
C GLY A 5 6.51 9.73 -9.75
N ILE A 6 7.69 10.21 -10.15
CA ILE A 6 8.03 10.40 -11.57
C ILE A 6 8.04 9.05 -12.31
N ILE A 7 8.63 8.00 -11.73
CA ILE A 7 8.65 6.65 -12.32
C ILE A 7 7.23 6.12 -12.48
N ALA A 8 6.37 6.28 -11.45
CA ALA A 8 4.98 5.88 -11.53
C ALA A 8 4.22 6.61 -12.65
N LEU A 9 4.45 7.91 -12.84
CA LEU A 9 3.88 8.69 -13.92
C LEU A 9 4.38 8.24 -15.30
N ILE A 10 5.65 7.87 -15.43
CA ILE A 10 6.21 7.32 -16.67
C ILE A 10 5.51 6.02 -17.05
N TRP A 11 5.33 5.10 -16.09
CA TRP A 11 4.61 3.84 -16.32
C TRP A 11 3.14 4.06 -16.68
N ALA A 12 2.47 4.99 -15.99
CA ALA A 12 1.09 5.36 -16.31
C ALA A 12 0.98 5.94 -17.73
N ALA A 13 1.88 6.84 -18.11
CA ALA A 13 1.93 7.42 -19.45
C ALA A 13 2.21 6.36 -20.53
N ALA A 14 3.14 5.44 -20.28
CA ALA A 14 3.42 4.33 -21.18
C ALA A 14 2.20 3.42 -21.36
N GLY A 15 1.50 3.06 -20.28
CA GLY A 15 0.25 2.30 -20.34
C GLY A 15 -0.84 3.01 -21.15
N CYS A 16 -1.02 4.32 -20.95
CA CYS A 16 -2.00 5.10 -21.70
C CYS A 16 -1.65 5.28 -23.19
N SER A 17 -0.36 5.38 -23.52
CA SER A 17 0.07 5.64 -24.90
C SER A 17 0.16 4.39 -25.76
N LEU A 18 0.41 3.23 -25.18
CA LEU A 18 0.63 1.97 -25.91
C LEU A 18 -0.62 1.10 -26.04
N TYR A 19 -1.63 1.35 -25.22
CA TYR A 19 -2.86 0.59 -25.22
C TYR A 19 -4.05 1.48 -25.57
N GLU A 20 -4.97 0.92 -26.35
CA GLU A 20 -6.18 1.63 -26.74
C GLU A 20 -7.06 1.95 -25.53
N VAL A 21 -7.54 3.20 -25.47
CA VAL A 21 -8.44 3.68 -24.42
C VAL A 21 -9.83 3.86 -25.01
N THR A 22 -10.78 3.05 -24.56
CA THR A 22 -12.17 3.11 -24.98
C THR A 22 -13.07 3.32 -23.77
N GLY A 23 -13.87 4.38 -23.75
CA GLY A 23 -14.77 4.67 -22.63
C GLY A 23 -14.06 4.88 -21.29
N GLY A 24 -12.81 5.37 -21.31
CA GLY A 24 -11.99 5.56 -20.10
C GLY A 24 -11.28 4.29 -19.61
N LEU A 25 -11.34 3.19 -20.34
CA LEU A 25 -10.68 1.92 -20.02
C LEU A 25 -9.61 1.58 -21.06
N ASN A 26 -8.45 1.12 -20.61
CA ASN A 26 -7.37 0.61 -21.46
C ASN A 26 -7.67 -0.83 -21.86
N THR A 27 -8.30 -1.05 -23.02
CA THR A 27 -8.78 -2.37 -23.45
C THR A 27 -7.65 -3.34 -23.73
N GLY A 28 -6.59 -2.91 -24.41
CA GLY A 28 -5.42 -3.76 -24.69
C GLY A 28 -4.59 -4.12 -23.47
N LEU A 29 -4.53 -3.25 -22.48
CA LEU A 29 -3.81 -3.50 -21.23
C LEU A 29 -4.44 -4.63 -20.39
N ALA A 30 -5.76 -4.76 -20.41
CA ALA A 30 -6.46 -5.83 -19.72
C ALA A 30 -6.07 -7.22 -20.26
N ALA A 31 -5.88 -7.35 -21.57
CA ALA A 31 -5.42 -8.59 -22.20
C ALA A 31 -3.96 -8.91 -21.81
N ALA A 32 -3.07 -7.91 -21.88
CA ALA A 32 -1.67 -8.09 -21.48
C ALA A 32 -1.53 -8.45 -20.00
N LEU A 33 -2.34 -7.86 -19.12
CA LEU A 33 -2.35 -8.19 -17.69
C LEU A 33 -2.95 -9.57 -17.39
N ALA A 34 -3.82 -10.10 -18.25
CA ALA A 34 -4.36 -11.45 -18.11
C ALA A 34 -3.28 -12.53 -18.33
N GLU A 35 -2.27 -12.24 -19.17
CA GLU A 35 -1.09 -13.10 -19.35
C GLU A 35 -0.08 -12.96 -18.18
N GLY A 36 -0.21 -11.93 -17.37
CA GLY A 36 0.62 -11.65 -16.23
C GLY A 36 1.28 -10.28 -16.26
N GLN A 37 1.61 -9.75 -15.11
CA GLN A 37 2.22 -8.40 -14.99
C GLN A 37 3.60 -8.32 -15.67
N SER A 38 4.39 -9.40 -15.60
CA SER A 38 5.70 -9.47 -16.26
C SER A 38 5.59 -9.40 -17.79
N ALA A 39 4.53 -9.98 -18.36
CA ALA A 39 4.25 -9.92 -19.79
C ALA A 39 3.92 -8.49 -20.22
N ALA A 40 3.08 -7.79 -19.47
CA ALA A 40 2.77 -6.38 -19.73
C ALA A 40 4.00 -5.47 -19.67
N ILE A 41 4.86 -5.65 -18.65
CA ILE A 41 6.12 -4.90 -18.52
C ILE A 41 7.04 -5.18 -19.71
N TYR A 42 7.18 -6.45 -20.10
CA TYR A 42 7.98 -6.85 -21.25
C TYR A 42 7.49 -6.20 -22.55
N ASP A 43 6.17 -6.23 -22.78
CA ASP A 43 5.54 -5.63 -23.97
C ASP A 43 5.77 -4.11 -24.03
N VAL A 44 5.56 -3.41 -22.90
CA VAL A 44 5.85 -1.96 -22.79
C VAL A 44 7.32 -1.66 -23.08
N CYS A 45 8.25 -2.38 -22.46
CA CYS A 45 9.69 -2.16 -22.66
C CYS A 45 10.12 -2.49 -24.09
N SER A 46 9.56 -3.55 -24.69
CA SER A 46 9.80 -3.94 -26.06
C SER A 46 9.42 -2.85 -27.06
N LYS A 47 8.24 -2.29 -26.88
CA LYS A 47 7.68 -1.27 -27.77
C LYS A 47 8.35 0.11 -27.61
N THR A 48 8.87 0.42 -26.42
CA THR A 48 9.43 1.74 -26.13
C THR A 48 10.95 1.81 -26.29
N MET A 49 11.68 0.78 -25.88
CA MET A 49 13.13 0.84 -25.73
C MET A 49 13.91 -0.21 -26.55
N GLY A 50 13.22 -1.11 -27.24
CA GLY A 50 13.85 -2.18 -28.03
C GLY A 50 14.66 -3.17 -27.16
N GLY A 51 15.53 -3.97 -27.78
CA GLY A 51 16.20 -5.12 -27.13
C GLY A 51 17.08 -4.77 -25.94
N VAL A 52 17.85 -3.69 -26.02
CA VAL A 52 18.74 -3.26 -24.91
C VAL A 52 17.91 -2.77 -23.74
N GLY A 53 16.85 -2.01 -24.03
CA GLY A 53 15.91 -1.52 -22.99
C GLY A 53 15.18 -2.65 -22.27
N ILE A 54 14.78 -3.70 -23.01
CA ILE A 54 14.18 -4.90 -22.41
C ILE A 54 15.15 -5.53 -21.40
N ALA A 55 16.41 -5.76 -21.81
CA ALA A 55 17.39 -6.39 -20.93
C ALA A 55 17.61 -5.60 -19.63
N LEU A 56 17.77 -4.28 -19.73
CA LEU A 56 17.95 -3.40 -18.57
C LEU A 56 16.70 -3.36 -17.68
N ALA A 57 15.51 -3.24 -18.27
CA ALA A 57 14.26 -3.20 -17.52
C ALA A 57 13.97 -4.53 -16.80
N MET A 58 14.20 -5.68 -17.46
CA MET A 58 14.00 -6.99 -16.85
C MET A 58 14.98 -7.26 -15.72
N ILE A 59 16.25 -6.85 -15.86
CA ILE A 59 17.22 -6.89 -14.76
C ILE A 59 16.73 -6.06 -13.58
N GLY A 60 16.24 -4.84 -13.81
CA GLY A 60 15.68 -3.98 -12.78
C GLY A 60 14.47 -4.59 -12.08
N VAL A 61 13.54 -5.15 -12.86
CA VAL A 61 12.33 -5.81 -12.35
C VAL A 61 12.65 -7.06 -11.50
N VAL A 62 13.74 -7.76 -11.78
CA VAL A 62 14.17 -8.94 -11.00
C VAL A 62 14.96 -8.53 -9.76
N ILE A 63 15.93 -7.61 -9.89
CA ILE A 63 16.83 -7.22 -8.80
C ILE A 63 16.09 -6.40 -7.73
N CYS A 64 15.21 -5.49 -8.13
CA CYS A 64 14.51 -4.60 -7.21
C CYS A 64 13.68 -5.35 -6.15
N PRO A 65 12.83 -6.35 -6.49
CA PRO A 65 12.13 -7.15 -5.50
C PRO A 65 13.04 -7.96 -4.58
N ILE A 66 14.18 -8.44 -5.07
CA ILE A 66 15.14 -9.19 -4.25
C ILE A 66 15.71 -8.30 -3.14
N THR A 67 16.21 -7.12 -3.50
CA THR A 67 16.79 -6.17 -2.54
C THR A 67 15.76 -5.60 -1.57
N SER A 68 14.58 -5.25 -2.08
CA SER A 68 13.47 -4.75 -1.26
C SER A 68 12.92 -5.84 -0.34
N GLY A 69 12.84 -7.07 -0.83
CA GLY A 69 12.40 -8.24 -0.06
C GLY A 69 13.34 -8.54 1.10
N ASP A 70 14.66 -8.54 0.88
CA ASP A 70 15.64 -8.73 1.96
C ASP A 70 15.44 -7.70 3.07
N THR A 71 15.31 -6.42 2.70
CA THR A 71 15.09 -5.34 3.65
C THR A 71 13.76 -5.48 4.40
N ALA A 72 12.68 -5.83 3.70
CA ALA A 72 11.35 -6.04 4.29
C ALA A 72 11.34 -7.22 5.28
N PHE A 73 11.91 -8.36 4.91
CA PHE A 73 12.02 -9.53 5.79
C PHE A 73 12.91 -9.25 7.01
N ARG A 74 13.99 -8.48 6.83
CA ARG A 74 14.83 -8.03 7.94
C ARG A 74 14.05 -7.14 8.91
N SER A 75 13.32 -6.15 8.40
CA SER A 75 12.47 -5.28 9.21
C SER A 75 11.40 -6.06 9.97
N ALA A 76 10.69 -6.96 9.29
CA ALA A 76 9.68 -7.82 9.92
C ALA A 76 10.28 -8.68 11.05
N ARG A 77 11.46 -9.29 10.80
CA ARG A 77 12.16 -10.07 11.82
C ARG A 77 12.54 -9.22 13.03
N LEU A 78 13.10 -8.03 12.82
CA LEU A 78 13.51 -7.14 13.93
C LEU A 78 12.30 -6.66 14.72
N THR A 79 11.20 -6.30 14.05
CA THR A 79 9.96 -5.90 14.72
C THR A 79 9.39 -7.04 15.58
N LEU A 80 9.38 -8.28 15.06
CA LEU A 80 8.94 -9.45 15.83
C LEU A 80 9.89 -9.76 16.98
N ALA A 81 11.21 -9.60 16.78
CA ALA A 81 12.21 -9.78 17.84
C ALA A 81 11.98 -8.81 19.00
N ASP A 82 11.73 -7.56 18.68
CA ASP A 82 11.43 -6.50 19.64
C ASP A 82 10.12 -6.79 20.40
N TRP A 83 9.09 -7.19 19.68
CA TRP A 83 7.78 -7.51 20.26
C TRP A 83 7.82 -8.72 21.19
N PHE A 84 8.51 -9.79 20.77
CA PHE A 84 8.69 -11.00 21.60
C PHE A 84 9.87 -10.91 22.58
N LYS A 85 10.61 -9.80 22.58
CA LYS A 85 11.82 -9.59 23.41
C LYS A 85 12.85 -10.70 23.22
N ILE A 86 13.05 -11.15 21.98
CA ILE A 86 14.02 -12.17 21.62
C ILE A 86 15.33 -11.50 21.23
N ASP A 87 16.38 -11.85 21.96
CA ASP A 87 17.72 -11.36 21.64
C ASP A 87 18.18 -11.87 20.27
N GLN A 88 18.73 -10.97 19.46
CA GLN A 88 19.17 -11.23 18.09
C GLN A 88 20.67 -11.50 17.96
N ASP A 89 21.43 -11.54 19.07
CA ASP A 89 22.87 -11.82 19.00
C ASP A 89 23.14 -13.28 18.65
N SER A 90 22.29 -14.20 19.12
CA SER A 90 22.38 -15.61 18.77
C SER A 90 21.85 -15.93 17.37
N TYR A 91 22.64 -16.67 16.57
CA TYR A 91 22.22 -17.17 15.26
C TYR A 91 20.96 -18.04 15.33
N ALA A 92 20.83 -18.87 16.35
CA ALA A 92 19.66 -19.73 16.55
C ALA A 92 18.37 -18.89 16.74
N ASN A 93 18.43 -17.80 17.49
CA ASN A 93 17.29 -16.93 17.70
C ASN A 93 16.90 -16.16 16.43
N ARG A 94 17.89 -15.75 15.62
CA ARG A 94 17.63 -15.18 14.30
C ARG A 94 16.90 -16.17 13.40
N LEU A 95 17.34 -17.42 13.38
CA LEU A 95 16.74 -18.46 12.55
C LEU A 95 15.29 -18.77 12.97
N LYS A 96 15.01 -18.82 14.29
CA LYS A 96 13.66 -19.06 14.83
C LYS A 96 12.64 -18.02 14.31
N LEU A 97 13.04 -16.78 14.07
CA LEU A 97 12.17 -15.74 13.54
C LEU A 97 12.22 -15.66 12.01
N CYS A 98 13.38 -15.92 11.38
CA CYS A 98 13.49 -15.92 9.94
C CYS A 98 12.66 -17.00 9.26
N VAL A 99 12.69 -18.24 9.79
CA VAL A 99 12.02 -19.39 9.17
C VAL A 99 10.51 -19.17 9.04
N PRO A 100 9.76 -18.76 10.08
CA PRO A 100 8.32 -18.51 9.93
C PRO A 100 8.03 -17.33 8.99
N VAL A 101 8.80 -16.25 9.06
CA VAL A 101 8.57 -15.05 8.22
C VAL A 101 8.82 -15.38 6.74
N LEU A 102 9.93 -16.07 6.43
CA LEU A 102 10.22 -16.54 5.08
C LEU A 102 9.25 -17.62 4.63
N GLY A 103 8.82 -18.50 5.56
CA GLY A 103 7.83 -19.54 5.30
C GLY A 103 6.47 -18.98 4.85
N VAL A 104 5.99 -17.93 5.52
CA VAL A 104 4.78 -17.19 5.10
C VAL A 104 4.97 -16.56 3.73
N GLY A 105 6.10 -15.90 3.49
CA GLY A 105 6.41 -15.32 2.17
C GLY A 105 6.46 -16.37 1.06
N ALA A 106 7.12 -17.49 1.30
CA ALA A 106 7.20 -18.60 0.35
C ALA A 106 5.81 -19.23 0.11
N PHE A 107 5.01 -19.42 1.15
CA PHE A 107 3.64 -19.93 1.01
C PHE A 107 2.77 -19.02 0.14
N LEU A 108 2.82 -17.69 0.35
CA LEU A 108 2.09 -16.74 -0.49
C LEU A 108 2.59 -16.74 -1.93
N GLY A 109 3.90 -16.80 -2.16
CA GLY A 109 4.50 -16.84 -3.48
C GLY A 109 4.17 -18.11 -4.25
N ILE A 110 4.33 -19.28 -3.62
CA ILE A 110 3.98 -20.59 -4.21
C ILE A 110 2.48 -20.67 -4.44
N GLY A 111 1.67 -20.20 -3.49
CA GLY A 111 0.22 -20.19 -3.60
C GLY A 111 -0.29 -19.36 -4.77
N ASN A 112 0.36 -18.23 -5.04
CA ASN A 112 0.08 -17.45 -6.24
C ASN A 112 0.52 -18.17 -7.52
N ALA A 113 1.72 -18.76 -7.52
CA ALA A 113 2.22 -19.50 -8.68
C ALA A 113 1.36 -20.74 -9.03
N MET A 114 0.79 -21.39 -8.02
CA MET A 114 -0.14 -22.51 -8.19
C MET A 114 -1.59 -22.09 -8.48
N GLY A 115 -1.90 -20.80 -8.46
CA GLY A 115 -3.20 -20.23 -8.83
C GLY A 115 -4.28 -20.31 -7.74
N PHE A 116 -4.01 -20.83 -6.54
CA PHE A 116 -5.00 -20.84 -5.46
C PHE A 116 -5.01 -19.57 -4.62
N ILE A 117 -4.00 -18.71 -4.76
CA ILE A 117 -3.99 -17.37 -4.18
C ILE A 117 -3.97 -16.33 -5.29
N ASN A 118 -4.95 -15.44 -5.31
CA ASN A 118 -5.01 -14.38 -6.33
C ASN A 118 -4.12 -13.21 -5.92
N TYR A 119 -3.07 -12.95 -6.72
CA TYR A 119 -2.15 -11.83 -6.51
C TYR A 119 -2.85 -10.48 -6.36
N THR A 120 -3.89 -10.23 -7.15
CA THR A 120 -4.64 -8.95 -7.12
C THR A 120 -5.28 -8.70 -5.76
N VAL A 121 -5.76 -9.75 -5.09
CA VAL A 121 -6.33 -9.65 -3.74
C VAL A 121 -5.24 -9.31 -2.72
N ILE A 122 -4.11 -10.03 -2.76
CA ILE A 122 -2.94 -9.74 -1.89
C ILE A 122 -2.48 -8.31 -2.08
N TRP A 123 -2.37 -7.84 -3.33
CA TRP A 123 -1.93 -6.49 -3.66
C TRP A 123 -2.86 -5.42 -3.10
N ARG A 124 -4.17 -5.64 -3.16
CA ARG A 124 -5.16 -4.72 -2.56
C ARG A 124 -5.04 -4.64 -1.04
N TYR A 125 -4.90 -5.78 -0.35
CA TYR A 125 -4.65 -5.78 1.10
C TYR A 125 -3.35 -5.08 1.46
N PHE A 126 -2.28 -5.34 0.71
CA PHE A 126 -0.99 -4.69 0.90
C PHE A 126 -1.10 -3.17 0.74
N SER A 127 -1.73 -2.70 -0.33
CA SER A 127 -1.92 -1.28 -0.58
C SER A 127 -2.71 -0.59 0.54
N TRP A 128 -3.80 -1.19 0.98
CA TRP A 128 -4.60 -0.64 2.08
C TRP A 128 -3.86 -0.64 3.41
N THR A 129 -3.15 -1.72 3.72
CA THR A 129 -2.33 -1.81 4.95
C THR A 129 -1.25 -0.73 4.95
N ASN A 130 -0.59 -0.49 3.83
CA ASN A 130 0.44 0.53 3.68
C ASN A 130 -0.13 1.95 3.87
N GLN A 131 -1.29 2.24 3.31
CA GLN A 131 -2.00 3.51 3.51
C GLN A 131 -2.42 3.71 4.96
N THR A 132 -2.91 2.67 5.61
CA THR A 132 -3.31 2.70 7.02
C THR A 132 -2.09 2.90 7.93
N LEU A 133 -0.98 2.24 7.63
CA LEU A 133 0.27 2.44 8.35
C LEU A 133 0.78 3.88 8.19
N ALA A 134 0.75 4.42 6.97
CA ALA A 134 1.12 5.81 6.72
C ALA A 134 0.25 6.79 7.52
N MET A 135 -1.05 6.56 7.61
CA MET A 135 -1.97 7.33 8.44
C MET A 135 -1.54 7.31 9.92
N ILE A 136 -1.28 6.12 10.48
CA ILE A 136 -0.87 5.97 11.89
C ILE A 136 0.45 6.68 12.16
N VAL A 137 1.44 6.49 11.29
CA VAL A 137 2.76 7.12 11.43
C VAL A 137 2.68 8.65 11.32
N LEU A 138 1.85 9.18 10.42
CA LEU A 138 1.65 10.62 10.29
C LEU A 138 1.00 11.24 11.53
N TRP A 139 0.02 10.56 12.16
CA TRP A 139 -0.56 11.00 13.42
C TRP A 139 0.45 10.92 14.58
N ALA A 140 1.25 9.88 14.65
CA ALA A 140 2.32 9.75 15.63
C ALA A 140 3.37 10.87 15.47
N ALA A 141 3.80 11.14 14.24
CA ALA A 141 4.70 12.23 13.91
C ALA A 141 4.11 13.60 14.25
N SER A 142 2.80 13.81 14.05
CA SER A 142 2.10 15.04 14.44
C SER A 142 2.16 15.26 15.94
N MET A 143 1.94 14.20 16.72
CA MET A 143 2.02 14.29 18.19
C MET A 143 3.46 14.54 18.65
N TYR A 144 4.45 13.91 18.01
CA TYR A 144 5.87 14.15 18.30
C TYR A 144 6.25 15.61 18.02
N LEU A 145 5.90 16.14 16.84
CA LEU A 145 6.18 17.55 16.50
C LEU A 145 5.51 18.53 17.47
N PHE A 146 4.29 18.21 17.91
CA PHE A 146 3.61 19.00 18.93
C PHE A 146 4.38 19.01 20.26
N GLN A 147 4.90 17.87 20.72
CA GLN A 147 5.70 17.78 21.94
C GLN A 147 7.01 18.56 21.85
N GLU A 148 7.65 18.55 20.67
CA GLU A 148 8.85 19.31 20.36
C GLU A 148 8.58 20.82 20.10
N LYS A 149 7.33 21.28 20.28
CA LYS A 149 6.90 22.67 20.01
C LYS A 149 7.18 23.12 18.57
N LYS A 150 7.21 22.21 17.61
CA LYS A 150 7.39 22.48 16.19
C LYS A 150 6.03 22.53 15.48
N ASN A 151 6.04 22.98 14.22
CA ASN A 151 4.81 23.06 13.43
C ASN A 151 4.29 21.65 13.05
N TYR A 152 3.34 21.16 13.82
CA TYR A 152 2.71 19.84 13.60
C TYR A 152 1.75 19.80 12.40
N TRP A 153 1.33 20.94 11.86
CA TRP A 153 0.42 20.98 10.73
C TRP A 153 1.00 20.35 9.47
N ILE A 154 2.34 20.35 9.34
CA ILE A 154 3.04 19.71 8.20
C ILE A 154 2.69 18.22 8.09
N THR A 155 2.47 17.54 9.21
CA THR A 155 2.11 16.12 9.25
C THR A 155 0.62 15.91 9.52
N ALA A 156 -0.05 16.78 10.27
CA ALA A 156 -1.46 16.64 10.61
C ALA A 156 -2.40 16.79 9.39
N VAL A 157 -2.08 17.68 8.45
CA VAL A 157 -2.87 17.84 7.22
C VAL A 157 -2.82 16.56 6.36
N PRO A 158 -1.65 16.03 5.97
CA PRO A 158 -1.60 14.76 5.25
C PRO A 158 -2.13 13.59 6.08
N ALA A 159 -2.01 13.56 7.41
CA ALA A 159 -2.62 12.56 8.28
C ALA A 159 -4.15 12.55 8.17
N THR A 160 -4.77 13.73 8.17
CA THR A 160 -6.22 13.89 7.99
C THR A 160 -6.66 13.38 6.63
N PHE A 161 -5.95 13.73 5.57
CA PHE A 161 -6.21 13.24 4.21
C PHE A 161 -6.10 11.72 4.13
N MET A 162 -5.02 11.13 4.67
CA MET A 162 -4.83 9.68 4.69
C MET A 162 -5.89 8.96 5.54
N SER A 163 -6.41 9.60 6.58
CA SER A 163 -7.54 9.07 7.36
C SER A 163 -8.81 8.96 6.50
N ALA A 164 -9.11 9.98 5.70
CA ALA A 164 -10.23 9.93 4.77
C ALA A 164 -10.05 8.82 3.74
N VAL A 165 -8.87 8.73 3.10
CA VAL A 165 -8.56 7.74 2.07
C VAL A 165 -8.66 6.32 2.62
N SER A 166 -8.01 6.05 3.76
CA SER A 166 -7.98 4.70 4.36
C SER A 166 -9.35 4.21 4.79
N CYS A 167 -10.16 5.10 5.40
CA CYS A 167 -11.52 4.78 5.80
C CYS A 167 -12.45 4.59 4.59
N THR A 168 -12.38 5.47 3.60
CA THR A 168 -13.18 5.35 2.36
C THR A 168 -12.88 4.04 1.64
N TYR A 169 -11.61 3.67 1.54
CA TYR A 169 -11.21 2.39 0.94
C TYR A 169 -11.78 1.20 1.72
N PHE A 170 -11.69 1.22 3.05
CA PHE A 170 -12.26 0.16 3.90
C PHE A 170 -13.77 -0.02 3.68
N VAL A 171 -14.49 1.06 3.46
CA VAL A 171 -15.93 1.03 3.19
C VAL A 171 -16.24 0.50 1.78
N LEU A 172 -15.42 0.86 0.77
CA LEU A 172 -15.65 0.50 -0.64
C LEU A 172 -15.10 -0.86 -1.04
N ALA A 173 -14.02 -1.32 -0.39
CA ALA A 173 -13.31 -2.53 -0.80
C ALA A 173 -14.22 -3.77 -0.70
N PRO A 174 -14.33 -4.56 -1.77
CA PRO A 174 -15.12 -5.80 -1.78
C PRO A 174 -14.69 -6.81 -0.72
N GLU A 175 -13.42 -6.76 -0.34
CA GLU A 175 -12.82 -7.60 0.70
C GLU A 175 -13.20 -7.17 2.13
N CYS A 176 -13.72 -5.95 2.30
CA CYS A 176 -14.12 -5.38 3.58
C CYS A 176 -15.64 -5.17 3.62
N LEU A 177 -16.09 -3.93 3.84
CA LEU A 177 -17.53 -3.60 3.93
C LEU A 177 -18.19 -3.44 2.55
N GLY A 178 -17.42 -3.36 1.48
CA GLY A 178 -17.95 -3.09 0.14
C GLY A 178 -18.96 -4.11 -0.36
N LYS A 179 -18.90 -5.37 0.10
CA LYS A 179 -19.95 -6.37 -0.23
C LYS A 179 -21.34 -5.99 0.24
N MET A 180 -21.43 -5.20 1.33
CA MET A 180 -22.71 -4.78 1.90
C MET A 180 -23.22 -3.45 1.31
N ILE A 181 -22.32 -2.64 0.76
CA ILE A 181 -22.58 -1.25 0.38
C ILE A 181 -22.68 -1.07 -1.12
N ASN A 182 -21.82 -1.80 -1.88
CA ASN A 182 -21.77 -1.71 -3.33
C ASN A 182 -22.87 -2.51 -4.02
N THR A 183 -23.20 -2.14 -5.25
CA THR A 183 -24.21 -2.84 -6.04
C THR A 183 -23.56 -3.99 -6.82
N TYR A 184 -24.10 -5.19 -6.61
CA TYR A 184 -23.69 -6.40 -7.32
C TYR A 184 -24.82 -6.93 -8.19
N ALA A 185 -24.51 -7.39 -9.41
CA ALA A 185 -25.40 -8.16 -10.26
C ALA A 185 -24.68 -9.44 -10.70
N ASP A 186 -25.32 -10.58 -10.61
CA ASP A 186 -24.77 -11.92 -10.90
C ASP A 186 -23.43 -12.20 -10.22
N GLY A 187 -23.26 -11.73 -8.99
CA GLY A 187 -22.02 -11.90 -8.22
C GLY A 187 -20.86 -11.03 -8.67
N LYS A 188 -21.03 -10.18 -9.67
CA LYS A 188 -20.02 -9.23 -10.16
C LYS A 188 -20.32 -7.83 -9.67
N LEU A 189 -19.28 -7.09 -9.31
CA LEU A 189 -19.38 -5.68 -8.91
C LEU A 189 -19.80 -4.84 -10.13
N VAL A 190 -20.94 -4.19 -10.05
CA VAL A 190 -21.46 -3.29 -11.09
C VAL A 190 -21.13 -1.84 -10.81
N ALA A 191 -21.31 -1.40 -9.58
CA ALA A 191 -21.04 -0.01 -9.20
C ALA A 191 -20.59 0.12 -7.75
N TYR A 192 -19.65 1.04 -7.52
CA TYR A 192 -19.25 1.47 -6.19
C TYR A 192 -20.21 2.49 -5.64
N ASN A 193 -20.68 2.30 -4.41
CA ASN A 193 -21.53 3.29 -3.75
C ASN A 193 -20.70 4.40 -3.09
N THR A 194 -20.16 5.27 -3.92
CA THR A 194 -19.34 6.40 -3.49
C THR A 194 -20.10 7.43 -2.69
N ALA A 195 -21.42 7.56 -2.92
CA ALA A 195 -22.30 8.50 -2.20
C ALA A 195 -22.37 8.20 -0.70
N VAL A 196 -22.19 6.95 -0.29
CA VAL A 196 -22.14 6.55 1.12
C VAL A 196 -20.71 6.57 1.65
N ALA A 197 -19.75 6.07 0.87
CA ALA A 197 -18.40 5.88 1.34
C ALA A 197 -17.62 7.19 1.55
N TYR A 198 -17.78 8.17 0.67
CA TYR A 198 -17.07 9.45 0.80
C TYR A 198 -17.48 10.26 2.03
N PRO A 199 -18.77 10.43 2.34
CA PRO A 199 -19.14 11.11 3.58
C PRO A 199 -18.61 10.39 4.83
N ILE A 200 -18.64 9.06 4.87
CA ILE A 200 -18.11 8.28 6.01
C ILE A 200 -16.60 8.53 6.17
N GLY A 201 -15.83 8.50 5.07
CA GLY A 201 -14.40 8.79 5.10
C GLY A 201 -14.08 10.20 5.58
N VAL A 202 -14.85 11.20 5.13
CA VAL A 202 -14.68 12.59 5.55
C VAL A 202 -15.04 12.78 7.02
N VAL A 203 -16.13 12.20 7.49
CA VAL A 203 -16.54 12.25 8.92
C VAL A 203 -15.47 11.61 9.79
N PHE A 204 -14.92 10.45 9.38
CA PHE A 204 -13.84 9.80 10.11
C PHE A 204 -12.58 10.68 10.17
N ALA A 205 -12.19 11.33 9.07
CA ALA A 205 -11.05 12.22 9.03
C ALA A 205 -11.23 13.45 9.95
N ILE A 206 -12.41 14.05 9.95
CA ILE A 206 -12.76 15.15 10.86
C ILE A 206 -12.71 14.70 12.31
N ALA A 207 -13.24 13.51 12.63
CA ALA A 207 -13.21 12.94 13.96
C ALA A 207 -11.75 12.71 14.45
N MET A 208 -10.89 12.17 13.59
CA MET A 208 -9.47 11.97 13.90
C MET A 208 -8.74 13.30 14.15
N LEU A 209 -9.02 14.31 13.35
CA LEU A 209 -8.47 15.65 13.55
C LEU A 209 -8.95 16.27 14.86
N ALA A 210 -10.24 16.16 15.16
CA ALA A 210 -10.83 16.66 16.40
C ALA A 210 -10.23 15.96 17.64
N LEU A 211 -10.05 14.63 17.58
CA LEU A 211 -9.39 13.86 18.62
C LEU A 211 -7.93 14.32 18.84
N PHE A 212 -7.19 14.54 17.76
CA PHE A 212 -5.83 15.06 17.84
C PHE A 212 -5.79 16.45 18.49
N LEU A 213 -6.65 17.37 18.08
CA LEU A 213 -6.72 18.72 18.66
C LEU A 213 -7.15 18.69 20.13
N TYR A 214 -8.07 17.80 20.49
CA TYR A 214 -8.44 17.57 21.87
C TYR A 214 -7.27 17.05 22.72
N ALA A 215 -6.53 16.07 22.20
CA ALA A 215 -5.37 15.50 22.86
C ALA A 215 -4.26 16.56 23.07
N THR A 216 -4.02 17.42 22.09
CA THR A 216 -3.03 18.52 22.20
C THR A 216 -3.44 19.54 23.26
N LYS A 217 -4.71 19.94 23.31
CA LYS A 217 -5.22 20.86 24.35
C LYS A 217 -5.09 20.25 25.76
N LYS A 218 -5.48 19.00 25.93
CA LYS A 218 -5.38 18.28 27.21
C LYS A 218 -3.93 18.17 27.70
N HIS A 219 -3.00 17.90 26.76
CA HIS A 219 -1.58 17.80 27.10
C HIS A 219 -0.99 19.16 27.50
N THR A 220 -1.42 20.24 26.85
CA THR A 220 -1.00 21.61 27.23
C THR A 220 -1.54 21.99 28.60
N ALA A 221 -2.80 21.71 28.88
CA ALA A 221 -3.41 22.00 30.19
C ALA A 221 -2.73 21.22 31.33
N LYS A 222 -2.34 19.96 31.10
CA LYS A 222 -1.64 19.15 32.10
C LYS A 222 -0.20 19.62 32.38
N LYS A 223 0.44 20.33 31.45
CA LYS A 223 1.79 20.92 31.65
C LYS A 223 1.73 22.30 32.33
N ALA A 224 0.56 22.95 32.33
CA ALA A 224 0.36 24.28 32.94
C ALA A 224 -0.17 24.21 34.37
N ALA A 225 -0.65 23.06 34.83
CA ALA A 225 -1.05 22.73 36.17
C ALA A 225 0.07 22.02 36.93
#